data_e34128af5778bda46ac4768f6414e475
#
_entry.id   e34128af5778bda46ac4768f6414e475
#
_cell.length_a   1.000
_cell.length_b   1.000
_cell.length_c   1.000
_cell.angle_alpha   90.00
_cell.angle_beta   90.00
_cell.angle_gamma   90.00
#
_symmetry.space_group_name_H-M   'P 1'
#
loop_
_entity.id
_entity.type
_entity.pdbx_description
1 polymer ?
#
loop_
_entity_poly.entity_id
_entity_poly.type
_entity_poly.pdbx_seq_one_letter_code
_entity_poly.pdbx_strand_id
1 'polypeptide(L)'
;MQLQNDADAAVLGEFEFSDGEGEDPLIFVSCDVGVGAGIVLNDRLFIGAQGMAGEIGHTVLQIDGPRCSCGRLGCAEAFISSRALEQAGGDTRRAARYLGVLLQNLWVTFEPRAMVVGGKSCEAHPEFLRGAIDTVARYAQSAGLAPPVIRSPRYGAWTPAVGAAALALHEYLRPLRTDAQARRVRPAAESLA
;
A
#
# COMPACT_ATOMS: atom_id res chain seq x y z
N MET A 1 9.57 7.61 22.70
CA MET A 1 8.21 7.30 22.20
C MET A 1 8.23 7.65 20.72
N GLN A 2 8.09 6.68 19.86
CA GLN A 2 7.99 6.91 18.42
C GLN A 2 6.50 7.00 18.06
N LEU A 3 6.13 8.06 17.35
CA LEU A 3 4.84 8.21 16.75
C LEU A 3 5.00 7.84 15.26
N GLN A 4 4.26 6.84 14.82
CA GLN A 4 4.24 6.40 13.44
C GLN A 4 2.81 6.45 12.93
N ASN A 5 2.66 6.70 11.63
CA ASN A 5 1.37 6.59 10.95
C ASN A 5 0.88 5.13 11.03
N ASP A 6 -0.42 4.91 11.09
CA ASP A 6 -1.04 3.58 11.16
C ASP A 6 -0.74 2.71 9.92
N ALA A 7 -0.70 3.30 8.74
CA ALA A 7 -0.31 2.60 7.52
C ALA A 7 1.18 2.21 7.50
N ASP A 8 2.06 3.06 8.05
CA ASP A 8 3.46 2.76 8.23
C ASP A 8 3.67 1.61 9.21
N ALA A 9 2.96 1.63 10.34
CA ALA A 9 2.97 0.53 11.27
C ALA A 9 2.45 -0.75 10.60
N ALA A 10 1.34 -0.68 9.89
CA ALA A 10 0.74 -1.83 9.22
C ALA A 10 1.68 -2.47 8.19
N VAL A 11 2.37 -1.68 7.36
CA VAL A 11 3.34 -2.25 6.39
C VAL A 11 4.50 -2.94 7.07
N LEU A 12 4.98 -2.41 8.21
CA LEU A 12 6.03 -3.06 8.99
C LEU A 12 5.56 -4.39 9.58
N GLY A 13 4.32 -4.48 10.06
CA GLY A 13 3.74 -5.73 10.54
C GLY A 13 3.66 -6.80 9.45
N GLU A 14 3.20 -6.43 8.28
CA GLU A 14 3.14 -7.31 7.10
C GLU A 14 4.54 -7.73 6.64
N PHE A 15 5.51 -6.83 6.68
CA PHE A 15 6.88 -7.07 6.25
C PHE A 15 7.66 -7.95 7.24
N GLU A 16 7.63 -7.61 8.53
CA GLU A 16 8.42 -8.30 9.56
C GLU A 16 7.94 -9.73 9.83
N PHE A 17 6.64 -9.96 9.74
CA PHE A 17 6.02 -11.24 10.01
C PHE A 17 5.59 -11.98 8.72
N SER A 18 6.21 -11.64 7.59
CA SER A 18 6.06 -12.42 6.35
C SER A 18 6.76 -13.78 6.45
N ASP A 19 6.26 -14.78 5.72
CA ASP A 19 6.75 -16.16 5.76
C ASP A 19 8.16 -16.37 5.13
N GLY A 20 9.02 -15.34 5.21
CA GLY A 20 10.46 -15.48 4.94
C GLY A 20 10.92 -15.18 3.52
N GLU A 21 10.06 -14.97 2.56
CA GLU A 21 10.44 -14.49 1.23
C GLU A 21 10.20 -12.97 1.13
N GLY A 22 11.12 -12.17 1.63
CA GLY A 22 11.02 -10.72 1.71
C GLY A 22 10.20 -10.08 0.58
N GLU A 23 9.00 -9.65 0.89
CA GLU A 23 8.13 -8.90 -0.03
C GLU A 23 8.66 -7.46 -0.13
N ASP A 24 9.81 -7.25 -0.76
CA ASP A 24 10.42 -5.93 -0.95
C ASP A 24 10.54 -5.63 -2.46
N PRO A 25 9.98 -4.54 -2.95
CA PRO A 25 9.17 -3.53 -2.27
C PRO A 25 7.78 -4.02 -1.83
N LEU A 26 7.32 -3.57 -0.66
CA LEU A 26 5.98 -3.85 -0.14
C LEU A 26 5.23 -2.54 0.09
N ILE A 27 3.97 -2.47 -0.35
CA ILE A 27 3.09 -1.33 -0.09
C ILE A 27 1.86 -1.80 0.66
N PHE A 28 1.55 -1.17 1.78
CA PHE A 28 0.28 -1.31 2.48
C PHE A 28 -0.59 -0.09 2.19
N VAL A 29 -1.80 -0.30 1.72
CA VAL A 29 -2.80 0.76 1.47
C VAL A 29 -3.91 0.64 2.50
N SER A 30 -4.10 1.68 3.29
CA SER A 30 -5.20 1.80 4.27
C SER A 30 -6.34 2.59 3.66
N CYS A 31 -7.54 2.00 3.62
CA CYS A 31 -8.80 2.63 3.18
C CYS A 31 -9.74 2.73 4.40
N ASP A 32 -9.56 3.76 5.19
CA ASP A 32 -10.35 4.09 6.37
C ASP A 32 -11.10 5.42 6.21
N VAL A 33 -11.25 6.20 7.27
CA VAL A 33 -11.77 7.58 7.22
C VAL A 33 -10.89 8.44 6.31
N GLY A 34 -9.58 8.27 6.40
CA GLY A 34 -8.59 8.74 5.45
C GLY A 34 -8.08 7.61 4.57
N VAL A 35 -7.24 7.97 3.61
CA VAL A 35 -6.55 7.02 2.71
C VAL A 35 -5.07 7.32 2.74
N GLY A 36 -4.28 6.32 3.12
CA GLY A 36 -2.83 6.44 3.22
C GLY A 36 -2.12 5.16 2.80
N ALA A 37 -0.80 5.21 2.71
CA ALA A 37 0.03 4.03 2.49
C ALA A 37 1.26 4.04 3.38
N GLY A 38 1.67 2.84 3.80
CA GLY A 38 3.02 2.57 4.27
C GLY A 38 3.80 1.87 3.16
N ILE A 39 5.07 2.21 3.01
CA ILE A 39 5.92 1.70 1.94
C ILE A 39 7.23 1.18 2.54
N VAL A 40 7.55 -0.09 2.33
CA VAL A 40 8.89 -0.64 2.58
C VAL A 40 9.63 -0.72 1.26
N LEU A 41 10.81 -0.15 1.23
CA LEU A 41 11.68 -0.09 0.06
C LEU A 41 13.13 -0.31 0.49
N ASN A 42 13.79 -1.31 -0.06
CA ASN A 42 15.16 -1.71 0.32
C ASN A 42 15.28 -2.02 1.83
N ASP A 43 14.38 -2.86 2.34
CA ASP A 43 14.27 -3.24 3.76
C ASP A 43 14.06 -2.06 4.72
N ARG A 44 13.55 -0.94 4.25
CA ARG A 44 13.36 0.26 5.06
C ARG A 44 12.00 0.86 4.83
N LEU A 45 11.42 1.34 5.92
CA LEU A 45 10.25 2.18 5.81
C LEU A 45 10.61 3.47 5.07
N PHE A 46 9.88 3.75 3.99
CA PHE A 46 10.06 4.96 3.17
C PHE A 46 9.20 6.09 3.72
N ILE A 47 9.80 7.00 4.46
CA ILE A 47 9.12 8.12 5.12
C ILE A 47 9.19 9.43 4.32
N GLY A 48 10.01 9.49 3.28
CA GLY A 48 10.24 10.73 2.53
C GLY A 48 11.06 11.78 3.29
N ALA A 49 11.34 12.89 2.64
CA ALA A 49 12.21 13.93 3.19
C ALA A 49 11.58 14.70 4.38
N GLN A 50 10.25 14.74 4.47
CA GLN A 50 9.50 15.46 5.49
C GLN A 50 8.51 14.55 6.26
N GLY A 51 8.66 13.23 6.15
CA GLY A 51 7.75 12.28 6.77
C GLY A 51 6.36 12.21 6.14
N MET A 52 6.21 12.67 4.91
CA MET A 52 4.91 12.71 4.19
C MET A 52 4.81 11.68 3.07
N ALA A 53 5.74 10.74 2.97
CA ALA A 53 5.60 9.64 2.03
C ALA A 53 4.36 8.81 2.41
N GLY A 54 3.66 8.30 1.41
CA GLY A 54 2.46 7.52 1.66
C GLY A 54 1.14 8.29 1.73
N GLU A 55 1.14 9.61 1.61
CA GLU A 55 -0.07 10.44 1.53
C GLU A 55 -0.82 10.26 0.18
N ILE A 56 -0.94 9.00 -0.25
CA ILE A 56 -1.50 8.61 -1.57
C ILE A 56 -2.96 8.98 -1.74
N GLY A 57 -3.71 9.10 -0.63
CA GLY A 57 -5.10 9.55 -0.63
C GLY A 57 -5.26 10.95 -1.22
N HIS A 58 -4.20 11.74 -1.23
CA HIS A 58 -4.19 13.07 -1.81
C HIS A 58 -3.67 13.15 -3.24
N THR A 59 -3.40 12.01 -3.87
CA THR A 59 -3.17 11.93 -5.32
C THR A 59 -4.44 12.29 -6.07
N VAL A 60 -4.37 13.21 -7.01
CA VAL A 60 -5.51 13.63 -7.83
C VAL A 60 -5.80 12.57 -8.88
N LEU A 61 -6.96 11.91 -8.77
CA LEU A 61 -7.42 10.90 -9.73
C LEU A 61 -8.40 11.47 -10.77
N GLN A 62 -9.02 12.60 -10.46
CA GLN A 62 -9.93 13.27 -11.36
C GLN A 62 -9.76 14.78 -11.25
N ILE A 63 -9.36 15.43 -12.33
CA ILE A 63 -9.36 16.90 -12.45
C ILE A 63 -10.79 17.38 -12.25
N ASP A 64 -10.97 18.45 -11.49
CA ASP A 64 -12.28 19.02 -11.16
C ASP A 64 -13.27 18.02 -10.48
N GLY A 65 -12.72 17.01 -9.81
CA GLY A 65 -13.48 16.05 -9.03
C GLY A 65 -14.02 16.65 -7.70
N PRO A 66 -14.61 15.81 -6.85
CA PRO A 66 -15.17 16.27 -5.57
C PRO A 66 -14.09 16.90 -4.67
N ARG A 67 -14.53 17.82 -3.80
CA ARG A 67 -13.66 18.49 -2.85
C ARG A 67 -13.17 17.52 -1.78
N CYS A 68 -11.87 17.45 -1.60
CA CYS A 68 -11.21 16.67 -0.56
C CYS A 68 -11.11 17.48 0.76
N SER A 69 -10.98 16.78 1.89
CA SER A 69 -10.73 17.33 3.22
C SER A 69 -9.48 18.24 3.24
N CYS A 70 -8.47 17.94 2.43
CA CYS A 70 -7.24 18.73 2.29
C CYS A 70 -7.40 20.05 1.51
N GLY A 71 -8.62 20.36 1.01
CA GLY A 71 -8.93 21.56 0.24
C GLY A 71 -8.75 21.42 -1.28
N ARG A 72 -8.03 20.41 -1.77
CA ARG A 72 -7.86 20.13 -3.21
C ARG A 72 -9.09 19.45 -3.79
N LEU A 73 -9.17 19.41 -5.13
CA LEU A 73 -10.24 18.71 -5.86
C LEU A 73 -9.72 17.37 -6.41
N GLY A 74 -10.59 16.35 -6.42
CA GLY A 74 -10.36 15.10 -7.12
C GLY A 74 -9.34 14.15 -6.50
N CYS A 75 -8.97 14.35 -5.23
CA CYS A 75 -8.10 13.42 -4.51
C CYS A 75 -8.72 12.02 -4.42
N ALA A 76 -7.90 10.98 -4.40
CA ALA A 76 -8.33 9.59 -4.24
C ALA A 76 -9.23 9.40 -3.01
N GLU A 77 -8.89 10.00 -1.87
CA GLU A 77 -9.63 9.94 -0.62
C GLU A 77 -11.09 10.35 -0.79
N ALA A 78 -11.37 11.37 -1.61
CA ALA A 78 -12.73 11.85 -1.85
C ALA A 78 -13.61 10.82 -2.61
N PHE A 79 -13.04 9.72 -3.10
CA PHE A 79 -13.76 8.64 -3.80
C PHE A 79 -13.77 7.32 -3.04
N ILE A 80 -12.73 7.02 -2.24
CA ILE A 80 -12.46 5.67 -1.73
C ILE A 80 -12.40 5.56 -0.21
N SER A 81 -12.46 6.67 0.53
CA SER A 81 -12.54 6.64 2.00
C SER A 81 -13.88 6.08 2.48
N SER A 82 -13.94 5.60 3.72
CA SER A 82 -15.20 5.11 4.31
C SER A 82 -16.29 6.18 4.29
N ARG A 83 -15.93 7.43 4.55
CA ARG A 83 -16.85 8.57 4.43
C ARG A 83 -17.40 8.73 3.02
N ALA A 84 -16.55 8.58 1.97
CA ALA A 84 -16.99 8.69 0.59
C ALA A 84 -17.96 7.54 0.22
N LEU A 85 -17.70 6.32 0.72
CA LEU A 85 -18.58 5.18 0.53
C LEU A 85 -19.93 5.36 1.22
N GLU A 86 -19.95 5.86 2.44
CA GLU A 86 -21.19 6.18 3.17
C GLU A 86 -22.02 7.22 2.42
N GLN A 87 -21.40 8.29 1.92
CA GLN A 87 -22.06 9.33 1.13
C GLN A 87 -22.62 8.82 -0.19
N ALA A 88 -22.00 7.78 -0.77
CA ALA A 88 -22.47 7.11 -1.98
C ALA A 88 -23.56 6.06 -1.70
N GLY A 89 -24.09 5.98 -0.47
CA GLY A 89 -25.10 4.99 -0.09
C GLY A 89 -24.61 3.54 -0.13
N GLY A 90 -23.30 3.32 -0.02
CA GLY A 90 -22.68 1.99 -0.06
C GLY A 90 -22.46 1.43 -1.47
N ASP A 91 -22.72 2.17 -2.55
CA ASP A 91 -22.34 1.71 -3.90
C ASP A 91 -20.82 1.76 -4.08
N THR A 92 -20.19 0.63 -3.88
CA THR A 92 -18.73 0.46 -3.94
C THR A 92 -18.16 0.36 -5.34
N ARG A 93 -18.99 0.16 -6.39
CA ARG A 93 -18.52 -0.12 -7.76
C ARG A 93 -17.67 1.01 -8.35
N ARG A 94 -18.13 2.25 -8.17
CA ARG A 94 -17.38 3.42 -8.64
C ARG A 94 -16.09 3.59 -7.84
N ALA A 95 -16.18 3.50 -6.52
CA ALA A 95 -15.05 3.61 -5.61
C ALA A 95 -13.99 2.53 -5.86
N ALA A 96 -14.40 1.28 -6.10
CA ALA A 96 -13.51 0.18 -6.47
C ALA A 96 -12.68 0.49 -7.73
N ARG A 97 -13.28 1.12 -8.73
CA ARG A 97 -12.55 1.54 -9.94
C ARG A 97 -11.50 2.61 -9.62
N TYR A 98 -11.81 3.59 -8.76
CA TYR A 98 -10.84 4.60 -8.34
C TYR A 98 -9.72 3.99 -7.49
N LEU A 99 -10.03 3.06 -6.59
CA LEU A 99 -9.00 2.31 -5.88
C LEU A 99 -8.11 1.54 -6.84
N GLY A 100 -8.69 0.86 -7.84
CA GLY A 100 -7.94 0.16 -8.87
C GLY A 100 -7.01 1.07 -9.67
N VAL A 101 -7.44 2.30 -10.01
CA VAL A 101 -6.57 3.30 -10.66
C VAL A 101 -5.43 3.72 -9.73
N LEU A 102 -5.71 3.95 -8.45
CA LEU A 102 -4.68 4.29 -7.47
C LEU A 102 -3.64 3.17 -7.34
N LEU A 103 -4.10 1.91 -7.20
CA LEU A 103 -3.22 0.75 -7.11
C LEU A 103 -2.39 0.56 -8.40
N GLN A 104 -2.99 0.77 -9.57
CA GLN A 104 -2.29 0.78 -10.86
C GLN A 104 -1.17 1.83 -10.87
N ASN A 105 -1.44 3.06 -10.41
CA ASN A 105 -0.44 4.11 -10.35
C ASN A 105 0.72 3.77 -9.40
N LEU A 106 0.41 3.18 -8.25
CA LEU A 106 1.43 2.69 -7.31
C LEU A 106 2.26 1.55 -7.92
N TRP A 107 1.60 0.62 -8.62
CA TRP A 107 2.27 -0.48 -9.28
C TRP A 107 3.29 0.00 -10.32
N VAL A 108 2.91 0.87 -11.23
CA VAL A 108 3.82 1.38 -12.27
C VAL A 108 4.91 2.32 -11.74
N THR A 109 4.71 2.89 -10.54
CA THR A 109 5.67 3.81 -9.93
C THR A 109 6.73 3.07 -9.11
N PHE A 110 6.34 2.03 -8.36
CA PHE A 110 7.21 1.35 -7.40
C PHE A 110 7.54 -0.08 -7.78
N GLU A 111 6.79 -0.68 -8.71
CA GLU A 111 6.91 -2.09 -9.11
C GLU A 111 7.01 -3.02 -7.87
N PRO A 112 6.06 -2.94 -6.91
CA PRO A 112 6.15 -3.68 -5.68
C PRO A 112 5.96 -5.18 -5.91
N ARG A 113 6.59 -6.01 -5.07
CA ARG A 113 6.34 -7.46 -5.05
C ARG A 113 4.93 -7.78 -4.60
N ALA A 114 4.41 -7.00 -3.65
CA ALA A 114 3.04 -7.13 -3.21
C ALA A 114 2.45 -5.78 -2.79
N MET A 115 1.16 -5.64 -2.97
CA MET A 115 0.35 -4.58 -2.39
C MET A 115 -0.68 -5.20 -1.44
N VAL A 116 -0.66 -4.78 -0.19
CA VAL A 116 -1.63 -5.19 0.84
C VAL A 116 -2.65 -4.08 0.98
N VAL A 117 -3.93 -4.39 0.86
CA VAL A 117 -5.00 -3.39 0.91
C VAL A 117 -5.97 -3.75 2.02
N GLY A 118 -6.10 -2.86 3.00
CA GLY A 118 -6.93 -3.08 4.19
C GLY A 118 -7.68 -1.82 4.61
N GLY A 119 -8.18 -1.87 5.85
CA GLY A 119 -8.97 -0.80 6.46
C GLY A 119 -10.47 -1.05 6.41
N LYS A 120 -11.21 -0.24 7.15
CA LYS A 120 -12.67 -0.43 7.39
C LYS A 120 -13.49 -0.50 6.11
N SER A 121 -13.11 0.25 5.07
CA SER A 121 -13.80 0.19 3.77
C SER A 121 -13.71 -1.19 3.13
N CYS A 122 -12.56 -1.85 3.22
CA CYS A 122 -12.35 -3.19 2.67
C CYS A 122 -13.02 -4.28 3.53
N GLU A 123 -13.03 -4.10 4.85
CA GLU A 123 -13.67 -5.04 5.78
C GLU A 123 -15.19 -5.00 5.66
N ALA A 124 -15.78 -3.80 5.59
CA ALA A 124 -17.22 -3.62 5.44
C ALA A 124 -17.74 -4.05 4.06
N HIS A 125 -16.90 -3.96 3.04
CA HIS A 125 -17.27 -4.16 1.65
C HIS A 125 -16.24 -5.04 0.91
N PRO A 126 -16.26 -6.38 1.06
CA PRO A 126 -15.28 -7.26 0.39
C PRO A 126 -15.29 -7.15 -1.15
N GLU A 127 -16.41 -6.75 -1.76
CA GLU A 127 -16.54 -6.50 -3.19
C GLU A 127 -15.75 -5.26 -3.64
N PHE A 128 -15.49 -4.32 -2.72
CA PHE A 128 -14.71 -3.12 -2.99
C PHE A 128 -13.27 -3.46 -3.41
N LEU A 129 -12.58 -4.29 -2.62
CA LEU A 129 -11.24 -4.74 -2.96
C LEU A 129 -11.23 -5.62 -4.22
N ARG A 130 -12.19 -6.55 -4.36
CA ARG A 130 -12.30 -7.39 -5.57
C ARG A 130 -12.44 -6.54 -6.84
N GLY A 131 -13.32 -5.56 -6.84
CA GLY A 131 -13.50 -4.67 -7.99
C GLY A 131 -12.27 -3.82 -8.32
N ALA A 132 -11.47 -3.47 -7.30
CA ALA A 132 -10.18 -2.80 -7.49
C ALA A 132 -9.15 -3.73 -8.16
N ILE A 133 -9.04 -4.98 -7.69
CA ILE A 133 -8.17 -6.01 -8.27
C ILE A 133 -8.55 -6.26 -9.74
N ASP A 134 -9.85 -6.41 -10.03
CA ASP A 134 -10.34 -6.58 -11.40
C ASP A 134 -9.98 -5.39 -12.30
N THR A 135 -9.95 -4.19 -11.73
CA THR A 135 -9.55 -2.99 -12.46
C THR A 135 -8.07 -3.00 -12.79
N VAL A 136 -7.20 -3.34 -11.83
CA VAL A 136 -5.75 -3.49 -12.07
C VAL A 136 -5.49 -4.60 -13.10
N ALA A 137 -6.19 -5.75 -12.99
CA ALA A 137 -6.03 -6.85 -13.93
C ALA A 137 -6.35 -6.44 -15.37
N ARG A 138 -7.40 -5.62 -15.58
CA ARG A 138 -7.72 -5.08 -16.92
C ARG A 138 -6.62 -4.17 -17.46
N TYR A 139 -6.03 -3.31 -16.63
CA TYR A 139 -4.89 -2.47 -17.04
C TYR A 139 -3.67 -3.31 -17.39
N ALA A 140 -3.35 -4.31 -16.57
CA ALA A 140 -2.25 -5.23 -16.84
C ALA A 140 -2.46 -5.97 -18.17
N GLN A 141 -3.64 -6.50 -18.38
CA GLN A 141 -3.99 -7.19 -19.63
C GLN A 141 -3.87 -6.28 -20.86
N SER A 142 -4.34 -5.04 -20.77
CA SER A 142 -4.24 -4.09 -21.89
C SER A 142 -2.80 -3.70 -22.22
N ALA A 143 -1.90 -3.80 -21.25
CA ALA A 143 -0.47 -3.56 -21.41
C ALA A 143 0.34 -4.83 -21.75
N GLY A 144 -0.29 -6.01 -21.80
CA GLY A 144 0.40 -7.28 -22.02
C GLY A 144 1.27 -7.71 -20.84
N LEU A 145 0.96 -7.23 -19.62
CA LEU A 145 1.71 -7.51 -18.40
C LEU A 145 0.96 -8.48 -17.49
N ALA A 146 1.69 -9.20 -16.65
CA ALA A 146 1.10 -9.93 -15.53
C ALA A 146 0.67 -8.95 -14.43
N PRO A 147 -0.52 -9.12 -13.81
CA PRO A 147 -0.94 -8.25 -12.72
C PRO A 147 -0.05 -8.44 -11.49
N PRO A 148 0.14 -7.39 -10.66
CA PRO A 148 0.88 -7.48 -9.42
C PRO A 148 0.10 -8.32 -8.38
N VAL A 149 0.81 -8.80 -7.36
CA VAL A 149 0.18 -9.46 -6.21
C VAL A 149 -0.55 -8.40 -5.38
N ILE A 150 -1.88 -8.54 -5.26
CA ILE A 150 -2.72 -7.70 -4.40
C ILE A 150 -3.50 -8.61 -3.47
N ARG A 151 -3.41 -8.36 -2.17
CA ARG A 151 -4.04 -9.18 -1.14
C ARG A 151 -4.59 -8.38 0.04
N SER A 152 -5.45 -9.00 0.82
CA SER A 152 -5.88 -8.48 2.12
C SER A 152 -4.76 -8.63 3.16
N PRO A 153 -4.81 -7.86 4.26
CA PRO A 153 -3.90 -8.00 5.39
C PRO A 153 -3.98 -9.38 6.06
N ARG A 154 -2.83 -9.92 6.48
CA ARG A 154 -2.76 -11.19 7.22
C ARG A 154 -3.44 -11.12 8.59
N TYR A 155 -3.39 -9.96 9.22
CA TYR A 155 -3.89 -9.75 10.58
C TYR A 155 -5.21 -8.98 10.61
N GLY A 156 -5.87 -8.78 9.46
CA GLY A 156 -7.14 -8.04 9.35
C GLY A 156 -7.07 -6.68 10.06
N ALA A 157 -8.07 -6.37 10.88
CA ALA A 157 -8.14 -5.12 11.64
C ALA A 157 -7.00 -4.93 12.67
N TRP A 158 -6.28 -5.99 13.04
CA TRP A 158 -5.17 -5.93 13.99
C TRP A 158 -3.84 -5.54 13.34
N THR A 159 -3.77 -5.42 12.02
CA THR A 159 -2.53 -5.14 11.28
C THR A 159 -1.77 -3.92 11.79
N PRO A 160 -2.38 -2.76 12.08
CA PRO A 160 -1.64 -1.62 12.63
C PRO A 160 -1.08 -1.89 14.04
N ALA A 161 -1.82 -2.64 14.88
CA ALA A 161 -1.37 -2.99 16.23
C ALA A 161 -0.19 -3.99 16.19
N VAL A 162 -0.25 -4.99 15.32
CA VAL A 162 0.86 -5.92 15.05
C VAL A 162 2.07 -5.15 14.51
N GLY A 163 1.85 -4.18 13.62
CA GLY A 163 2.88 -3.34 13.08
C GLY A 163 3.55 -2.43 14.12
N ALA A 164 2.79 -1.93 15.08
CA ALA A 164 3.36 -1.16 16.19
C ALA A 164 4.33 -2.02 17.04
N ALA A 165 4.03 -3.31 17.23
CA ALA A 165 4.97 -4.25 17.86
C ALA A 165 6.16 -4.57 16.93
N ALA A 166 5.93 -4.69 15.64
CA ALA A 166 6.97 -4.95 14.64
C ALA A 166 7.97 -3.80 14.53
N LEU A 167 7.56 -2.56 14.79
CA LEU A 167 8.43 -1.38 14.73
C LEU A 167 9.67 -1.54 15.62
N ALA A 168 9.49 -2.04 16.85
CA ALA A 168 10.61 -2.28 17.76
C ALA A 168 11.55 -3.37 17.22
N LEU A 169 10.98 -4.45 16.62
CA LEU A 169 11.77 -5.52 16.02
C LEU A 169 12.50 -5.03 14.76
N HIS A 170 11.85 -4.25 13.92
CA HIS A 170 12.44 -3.70 12.71
C HIS A 170 13.69 -2.88 13.01
N GLU A 171 13.64 -2.00 13.98
CA GLU A 171 14.80 -1.21 14.40
C GLU A 171 15.89 -2.05 15.06
N TYR A 172 15.51 -3.00 15.91
CA TYR A 172 16.45 -3.83 16.65
C TYR A 172 17.17 -4.85 15.76
N LEU A 173 16.49 -5.47 14.81
CA LEU A 173 17.04 -6.51 13.95
C LEU A 173 17.69 -5.98 12.66
N ARG A 174 17.47 -4.72 12.31
CA ARG A 174 18.00 -4.10 11.10
C ARG A 174 19.51 -4.21 10.89
N PRO A 175 20.38 -4.02 11.93
CA PRO A 175 21.80 -4.21 11.77
C PRO A 175 22.19 -5.63 11.34
N LEU A 176 21.44 -6.64 11.79
CA LEU A 176 21.71 -8.04 11.49
C LEU A 176 21.28 -8.43 10.07
N ARG A 177 20.25 -7.76 9.53
CA ARG A 177 19.74 -8.01 8.16
C ARG A 177 20.64 -7.42 7.10
N THR A 178 21.16 -6.21 7.30
CA THR A 178 22.08 -5.57 6.35
C THR A 178 23.30 -6.43 6.06
N ASP A 179 23.82 -7.14 7.07
CA ASP A 179 24.95 -8.07 6.90
C ASP A 179 24.58 -9.34 6.14
N ALA A 180 23.35 -9.84 6.32
CA ALA A 180 22.88 -11.04 5.63
C ALA A 180 22.53 -10.76 4.15
N GLN A 181 21.98 -9.59 3.85
CA GLN A 181 21.63 -9.19 2.48
C GLN A 181 22.84 -8.72 1.68
N ALA A 182 23.83 -8.08 2.26
CA ALA A 182 25.07 -7.78 1.58
C ALA A 182 25.75 -9.05 1.04
N ARG A 183 25.44 -10.22 1.62
CA ARG A 183 25.90 -11.53 1.15
C ARG A 183 25.01 -12.13 0.03
N ARG A 184 23.73 -11.69 -0.12
CA ARG A 184 22.80 -12.19 -1.15
C ARG A 184 22.79 -11.37 -2.44
N VAL A 185 23.24 -10.13 -2.43
CA VAL A 185 23.27 -9.19 -3.58
C VAL A 185 24.55 -9.32 -4.40
N ARG A 186 25.27 -10.43 -4.31
CA ARG A 186 26.27 -10.79 -5.32
C ARG A 186 25.76 -12.01 -6.05
N PRO A 187 25.13 -11.83 -7.21
CA PRO A 187 25.75 -12.35 -8.40
C PRO A 187 25.34 -11.69 -9.73
N ALA A 188 26.04 -12.16 -10.77
CA ALA A 188 25.79 -12.02 -12.20
C ALA A 188 26.20 -10.70 -12.86
N ALA A 189 27.40 -10.21 -12.53
CA ALA A 189 28.14 -9.34 -13.43
C ALA A 189 29.45 -9.99 -13.92
N GLU A 190 29.44 -11.32 -14.14
CA GLU A 190 30.56 -12.05 -14.79
C GLU A 190 30.03 -13.15 -15.70
N SER A 191 29.43 -12.77 -16.83
CA SER A 191 29.39 -13.60 -18.03
C SER A 191 28.90 -12.82 -19.25
N LEU A 192 29.60 -11.77 -19.63
CA LEU A 192 29.61 -11.22 -20.99
C LEU A 192 31.04 -10.74 -21.24
N ALA A 193 31.91 -11.67 -21.50
CA ALA A 193 33.14 -11.48 -22.26
C ALA A 193 33.14 -12.50 -23.42
#